data_2b8b691a1abf63b3d5af82a9ea8ed41b
#
_entry.id   2b8b691a1abf63b3d5af82a9ea8ed41b
#
_cell.length_a   1.000
_cell.length_b   1.000
_cell.length_c   1.000
_cell.angle_alpha   90.00
_cell.angle_beta   90.00
_cell.angle_gamma   90.00
#
_symmetry.space_group_name_H-M   'P 1'
#
loop_
_entity.id
_entity.type
_entity.pdbx_description
1 polymer ?
#
loop_
_entity_poly.entity_id
_entity_poly.type
_entity_poly.pdbx_seq_one_letter_code
_entity_poly.pdbx_strand_id
1 'polypeptide(L)'
;PILLHDNQRPAFAKQLKGGMMCQDIFVEVGHGPTLIDNNILLSDASLRFATQGVAMVHNLICGALTCVGEGTSWCYTPYHMPHRTEVMGFMTILHGDDRFYNNIFVQKWPSEDFITMHDSDDGFDSENRKVGTWMFDEYPTYDEWISQFDFTKPADMKKLESVHFDHLPVWSEGNVYLNGAKAWKHEKNGFVSSENVKVELTEKDGKYFLDTNIYEILEDFSGRMINTEVLGKAFEPEEFFENPDGTP
;
A
#
# COMPACT_ATOMS: atom_id res chain seq x y z
N PRO A 1 -10.47 12.99 5.13
CA PRO A 1 -9.88 11.79 5.75
C PRO A 1 -10.96 10.81 6.16
N ILE A 2 -10.64 9.51 6.04
CA ILE A 2 -11.45 8.41 6.54
C ILE A 2 -10.72 7.81 7.74
N LEU A 3 -11.46 7.55 8.82
CA LEU A 3 -10.98 6.79 9.96
C LEU A 3 -11.50 5.36 9.86
N LEU A 4 -10.59 4.40 9.81
CA LEU A 4 -10.88 2.97 9.84
C LEU A 4 -10.22 2.35 11.07
N HIS A 5 -11.00 1.61 11.85
CA HIS A 5 -10.53 0.99 13.08
C HIS A 5 -11.36 -0.25 13.42
N ASP A 6 -10.79 -1.11 14.29
CA ASP A 6 -11.47 -2.30 14.82
C ASP A 6 -12.00 -3.27 13.76
N ASN A 7 -11.41 -3.28 12.56
CA ASN A 7 -11.70 -4.24 11.51
C ASN A 7 -11.13 -5.62 11.89
N GLN A 8 -11.59 -6.12 13.02
CA GLN A 8 -11.22 -7.43 13.53
C GLN A 8 -12.23 -8.47 13.07
N ARG A 9 -11.76 -9.68 12.91
CA ARG A 9 -12.65 -10.79 12.62
C ARG A 9 -13.65 -10.99 13.75
N PRO A 10 -14.93 -11.12 13.43
CA PRO A 10 -15.92 -11.59 14.40
C PRO A 10 -15.50 -12.97 14.95
N ALA A 11 -15.91 -13.27 16.20
CA ALA A 11 -15.53 -14.51 16.86
C ALA A 11 -15.88 -15.79 16.07
N PHE A 12 -16.95 -15.76 15.26
CA PHE A 12 -17.31 -16.88 14.38
C PHE A 12 -16.31 -17.09 13.22
N ALA A 13 -15.61 -16.07 12.78
CA ALA A 13 -14.63 -16.19 11.71
C ALA A 13 -13.36 -16.92 12.15
N LYS A 14 -13.14 -17.12 13.46
CA LYS A 14 -12.08 -18.00 13.99
C LYS A 14 -12.16 -19.44 13.47
N GLN A 15 -13.33 -19.84 12.98
CA GLN A 15 -13.56 -21.18 12.43
C GLN A 15 -13.32 -21.25 10.92
N LEU A 16 -13.16 -20.11 10.25
CA LEU A 16 -12.89 -20.06 8.83
C LEU A 16 -11.37 -20.09 8.62
N LYS A 17 -10.89 -21.13 7.95
CA LYS A 17 -9.52 -21.15 7.42
C LYS A 17 -9.43 -20.14 6.30
N GLY A 18 -8.40 -19.30 6.33
CA GLY A 18 -8.21 -18.29 5.30
C GLY A 18 -8.51 -16.86 5.74
N GLY A 19 -7.46 -16.06 5.83
CA GLY A 19 -7.41 -14.80 6.54
C GLY A 19 -7.80 -13.54 5.78
N MET A 20 -8.68 -13.57 4.82
CA MET A 20 -8.78 -12.51 3.81
C MET A 20 -9.59 -11.27 4.17
N MET A 21 -10.25 -11.17 5.32
CA MET A 21 -11.33 -10.20 5.49
C MET A 21 -11.22 -9.32 6.74
N CYS A 22 -10.03 -8.98 7.17
CA CYS A 22 -9.85 -8.13 8.35
C CYS A 22 -9.00 -6.87 8.11
N GLN A 23 -8.69 -6.57 6.86
CA GLN A 23 -7.95 -5.37 6.50
C GLN A 23 -8.88 -4.15 6.51
N ASP A 24 -8.30 -2.97 6.83
CA ASP A 24 -9.01 -1.70 6.68
C ASP A 24 -9.38 -1.46 5.22
N ILE A 25 -8.46 -1.77 4.31
CA ILE A 25 -8.65 -1.60 2.87
C ILE A 25 -8.13 -2.85 2.15
N PHE A 26 -8.88 -3.32 1.17
CA PHE A 26 -8.46 -4.35 0.24
C PHE A 26 -8.60 -3.86 -1.20
N VAL A 27 -7.48 -3.78 -1.92
CA VAL A 27 -7.47 -3.41 -3.34
C VAL A 27 -7.17 -4.66 -4.14
N GLU A 28 -8.14 -5.09 -4.92
CA GLU A 28 -8.08 -6.35 -5.63
C GLU A 28 -8.18 -6.16 -7.15
N VAL A 29 -7.32 -6.90 -7.85
CA VAL A 29 -7.37 -7.15 -9.29
C VAL A 29 -7.34 -5.87 -10.12
N GLY A 30 -6.60 -4.86 -9.64
CA GLY A 30 -6.44 -3.58 -10.32
C GLY A 30 -5.07 -3.39 -10.93
N HIS A 31 -5.00 -2.53 -11.94
CA HIS A 31 -3.75 -2.04 -12.52
C HIS A 31 -3.45 -0.58 -12.15
N GLY A 32 -4.21 -0.03 -11.22
CA GLY A 32 -4.12 1.40 -10.85
C GLY A 32 -4.68 2.34 -11.94
N PRO A 33 -4.51 3.63 -11.78
CA PRO A 33 -3.97 4.22 -10.56
C PRO A 33 -4.99 4.19 -9.40
N THR A 34 -4.51 3.91 -8.20
CA THR A 34 -5.32 3.99 -7.00
C THR A 34 -4.64 4.91 -6.00
N LEU A 35 -5.29 6.00 -5.61
CA LEU A 35 -4.78 6.93 -4.60
C LEU A 35 -5.48 6.70 -3.26
N ILE A 36 -4.68 6.45 -2.22
CA ILE A 36 -5.12 6.32 -0.83
C ILE A 36 -4.39 7.41 -0.05
N ASP A 37 -5.08 8.50 0.28
CA ASP A 37 -4.45 9.66 0.90
C ASP A 37 -5.22 10.19 2.10
N ASN A 38 -4.48 10.77 3.06
CA ASN A 38 -5.02 11.43 4.24
C ASN A 38 -5.97 10.56 5.08
N ASN A 39 -5.71 9.27 5.23
CA ASN A 39 -6.52 8.36 6.03
C ASN A 39 -5.85 8.00 7.36
N ILE A 40 -6.64 7.52 8.29
CA ILE A 40 -6.21 6.99 9.58
C ILE A 40 -6.65 5.52 9.64
N LEU A 41 -5.68 4.61 9.54
CA LEU A 41 -5.87 3.16 9.48
C LEU A 41 -5.31 2.56 10.77
N LEU A 42 -6.19 2.17 11.68
CA LEU A 42 -5.83 1.77 13.05
C LEU A 42 -5.98 0.28 13.34
N SER A 43 -6.51 -0.51 12.42
CA SER A 43 -6.62 -1.96 12.59
C SER A 43 -5.26 -2.65 12.45
N ASP A 44 -5.14 -3.87 12.92
CA ASP A 44 -3.90 -4.66 12.90
C ASP A 44 -3.41 -5.00 11.48
N ALA A 45 -4.31 -4.98 10.51
CA ALA A 45 -4.01 -5.08 9.08
C ALA A 45 -4.61 -3.87 8.37
N SER A 46 -3.78 -3.06 7.73
CA SER A 46 -4.22 -1.81 7.10
C SER A 46 -4.58 -1.98 5.64
N LEU A 47 -3.70 -2.54 4.83
CA LEU A 47 -3.96 -2.69 3.41
C LEU A 47 -3.49 -4.04 2.89
N ARG A 48 -4.34 -4.67 2.08
CA ARG A 48 -3.97 -5.84 1.29
C ARG A 48 -3.89 -5.47 -0.19
N PHE A 49 -2.71 -5.69 -0.75
CA PHE A 49 -2.44 -5.50 -2.16
C PHE A 49 -2.67 -6.81 -2.92
N ALA A 50 -3.69 -6.84 -3.76
CA ALA A 50 -3.84 -7.82 -4.83
C ALA A 50 -3.89 -7.07 -6.17
N THR A 51 -3.02 -6.09 -6.33
CA THR A 51 -3.07 -5.05 -7.36
C THR A 51 -1.68 -4.50 -7.62
N GLN A 52 -1.60 -3.55 -8.53
CA GLN A 52 -0.43 -2.72 -8.80
C GLN A 52 -0.88 -1.26 -9.00
N GLY A 53 0.05 -0.32 -8.92
CA GLY A 53 -0.22 1.10 -9.19
C GLY A 53 -0.97 1.81 -8.06
N VAL A 54 -0.64 1.53 -6.79
CA VAL A 54 -1.21 2.18 -5.61
C VAL A 54 -0.27 3.29 -5.13
N ALA A 55 -0.82 4.47 -4.86
CA ALA A 55 -0.13 5.52 -4.14
C ALA A 55 -0.75 5.71 -2.75
N MET A 56 0.04 5.50 -1.70
CA MET A 56 -0.30 5.81 -0.32
C MET A 56 0.41 7.08 0.10
N VAL A 57 -0.35 8.12 0.44
CA VAL A 57 0.20 9.46 0.69
C VAL A 57 -0.43 10.08 1.93
N HIS A 58 0.39 10.59 2.86
CA HIS A 58 -0.08 11.29 4.06
C HIS A 58 -1.05 10.48 4.95
N ASN A 59 -0.90 9.16 5.04
CA ASN A 59 -1.72 8.33 5.91
C ASN A 59 -1.04 8.07 7.26
N LEU A 60 -1.84 7.89 8.30
CA LEU A 60 -1.41 7.23 9.54
C LEU A 60 -1.79 5.75 9.46
N ILE A 61 -0.79 4.87 9.51
CA ILE A 61 -0.93 3.44 9.26
C ILE A 61 -0.40 2.68 10.48
N CYS A 62 -1.29 2.03 11.21
CA CYS A 62 -0.95 1.27 12.42
C CYS A 62 -1.00 -0.25 12.24
N GLY A 63 -1.41 -0.73 11.10
CA GLY A 63 -1.48 -2.14 10.76
C GLY A 63 -0.51 -2.54 9.65
N ALA A 64 -0.35 -3.84 9.49
CA ALA A 64 0.51 -4.39 8.45
C ALA A 64 -0.04 -4.12 7.05
N LEU A 65 0.87 -3.93 6.12
CA LEU A 65 0.62 -4.03 4.69
C LEU A 65 0.90 -5.46 4.24
N THR A 66 0.10 -6.00 3.35
CA THR A 66 0.29 -7.37 2.86
C THR A 66 0.04 -7.45 1.35
N CYS A 67 0.81 -8.31 0.65
CA CYS A 67 0.54 -8.66 -0.74
C CYS A 67 -0.11 -10.03 -0.83
N VAL A 68 -0.94 -10.22 -1.84
CA VAL A 68 -1.50 -11.53 -2.19
C VAL A 68 -0.57 -12.23 -3.15
N GLY A 69 0.04 -13.30 -2.67
CA GLY A 69 0.93 -14.10 -3.49
C GLY A 69 2.31 -13.48 -3.67
N GLU A 70 3.29 -14.31 -3.87
CA GLU A 70 4.63 -13.90 -4.24
C GLU A 70 4.71 -13.77 -5.76
N GLY A 71 5.02 -12.59 -6.23
CA GLY A 71 5.71 -12.35 -7.47
C GLY A 71 4.98 -12.58 -8.77
N THR A 72 4.00 -13.40 -8.83
CA THR A 72 3.29 -13.65 -10.06
C THR A 72 1.81 -13.55 -9.86
N SER A 73 1.23 -12.73 -10.62
CA SER A 73 -0.18 -12.74 -10.72
C SER A 73 -0.64 -13.99 -11.46
N TRP A 74 -1.36 -14.82 -10.78
CA TRP A 74 -2.18 -15.88 -11.36
C TRP A 74 -3.54 -15.37 -11.85
N CYS A 75 -3.82 -14.09 -11.61
CA CYS A 75 -5.06 -13.42 -12.02
C CYS A 75 -4.82 -12.52 -13.23
N TYR A 76 -5.76 -12.58 -14.16
CA TYR A 76 -5.84 -11.66 -15.28
C TYR A 76 -7.03 -10.74 -15.09
N THR A 77 -6.84 -9.44 -15.40
CA THR A 77 -7.90 -8.45 -15.33
C THR A 77 -8.11 -7.78 -16.65
N PRO A 78 -9.32 -7.25 -16.94
CA PRO A 78 -9.51 -6.35 -18.06
C PRO A 78 -8.61 -5.12 -17.88
N TYR A 79 -7.80 -4.83 -18.88
CA TYR A 79 -7.03 -3.59 -18.92
C TYR A 79 -7.91 -2.46 -19.41
N HIS A 80 -7.97 -1.41 -18.62
CA HIS A 80 -8.65 -0.16 -18.95
C HIS A 80 -7.63 0.96 -19.01
N MET A 81 -7.80 1.89 -19.92
CA MET A 81 -7.09 3.17 -19.86
C MET A 81 -7.51 3.92 -18.60
N PRO A 82 -6.62 4.70 -17.98
CA PRO A 82 -7.02 5.55 -16.85
C PRO A 82 -8.29 6.35 -17.17
N HIS A 83 -9.21 6.39 -16.21
CA HIS A 83 -10.50 7.12 -16.30
C HIS A 83 -11.41 6.68 -17.47
N ARG A 84 -11.29 5.42 -17.90
CA ARG A 84 -12.13 4.84 -18.93
C ARG A 84 -12.67 3.49 -18.51
N THR A 85 -13.77 3.09 -19.11
CA THR A 85 -14.43 1.80 -18.85
C THR A 85 -14.34 0.81 -20.01
N GLU A 86 -13.78 1.24 -21.14
CA GLU A 86 -13.60 0.37 -22.31
C GLU A 86 -12.49 -0.65 -22.03
N VAL A 87 -12.78 -1.90 -22.22
CA VAL A 87 -11.78 -2.96 -22.11
C VAL A 87 -10.82 -2.89 -23.29
N MET A 88 -9.54 -2.63 -23.01
CA MET A 88 -8.47 -2.57 -24.01
C MET A 88 -7.72 -3.89 -24.17
N GLY A 89 -7.95 -4.84 -23.27
CA GLY A 89 -7.29 -6.14 -23.25
C GLY A 89 -7.28 -6.77 -21.87
N PHE A 90 -6.45 -7.82 -21.73
CA PHE A 90 -6.23 -8.49 -20.45
C PHE A 90 -4.75 -8.42 -20.11
N MET A 91 -4.45 -8.08 -18.87
CA MET A 91 -3.08 -8.00 -18.36
C MET A 91 -2.95 -8.78 -17.07
N THR A 92 -1.74 -9.31 -16.89
CA THR A 92 -1.33 -9.93 -15.62
C THR A 92 -1.04 -8.85 -14.59
N ILE A 93 -1.39 -9.07 -13.33
CA ILE A 93 -1.01 -8.22 -12.22
C ILE A 93 0.39 -8.63 -11.78
N LEU A 94 1.36 -7.74 -11.89
CA LEU A 94 2.77 -7.99 -11.56
C LEU A 94 3.14 -7.54 -10.16
N HIS A 95 2.27 -6.82 -9.48
CA HIS A 95 2.56 -6.07 -8.26
C HIS A 95 3.65 -5.02 -8.45
N GLY A 96 3.74 -4.08 -7.52
CA GLY A 96 4.58 -2.88 -7.66
C GLY A 96 3.88 -1.78 -8.46
N ASP A 97 4.65 -0.91 -9.06
CA ASP A 97 4.22 0.43 -9.49
C ASP A 97 3.60 1.22 -8.32
N ASP A 98 4.06 0.92 -7.10
CA ASP A 98 3.49 1.45 -5.87
C ASP A 98 4.33 2.60 -5.33
N ARG A 99 3.66 3.57 -4.72
CA ARG A 99 4.26 4.82 -4.21
C ARG A 99 3.87 5.03 -2.76
N PHE A 100 4.88 5.28 -1.91
CA PHE A 100 4.70 5.52 -0.49
C PHE A 100 5.36 6.86 -0.13
N TYR A 101 4.54 7.89 0.11
CA TYR A 101 5.07 9.23 0.39
C TYR A 101 4.45 9.84 1.64
N ASN A 102 5.31 10.33 2.53
CA ASN A 102 4.90 11.08 3.72
C ASN A 102 3.85 10.36 4.60
N ASN A 103 3.87 9.04 4.64
CA ASN A 103 3.04 8.28 5.56
C ASN A 103 3.72 8.16 6.92
N ILE A 104 2.93 7.98 7.96
CA ILE A 104 3.40 7.67 9.31
C ILE A 104 3.01 6.22 9.60
N PHE A 105 3.99 5.35 9.70
CA PHE A 105 3.85 3.94 10.07
C PHE A 105 4.15 3.76 11.55
N VAL A 106 3.20 3.23 12.29
CA VAL A 106 3.37 2.94 13.73
C VAL A 106 3.16 1.46 13.96
N GLN A 107 4.20 0.74 14.41
CA GLN A 107 4.07 -0.67 14.76
C GLN A 107 3.10 -0.84 15.91
N LYS A 108 1.95 -1.39 15.64
CA LYS A 108 0.98 -1.82 16.62
C LYS A 108 1.06 -3.34 16.73
N TRP A 109 1.26 -3.83 17.94
CA TRP A 109 1.30 -5.28 18.15
C TRP A 109 -0.07 -5.87 17.82
N PRO A 110 -0.13 -6.90 16.97
CA PRO A 110 -1.37 -7.60 16.72
C PRO A 110 -1.93 -8.17 18.01
N SER A 111 -3.24 -8.21 18.16
CA SER A 111 -3.86 -8.93 19.27
C SER A 111 -3.48 -10.42 19.24
N GLU A 112 -3.46 -11.08 20.41
CA GLU A 112 -3.20 -12.53 20.47
C GLU A 112 -4.19 -13.30 19.58
N ASP A 113 -5.43 -12.86 19.52
CA ASP A 113 -6.46 -13.43 18.64
C ASP A 113 -6.09 -13.32 17.16
N PHE A 114 -5.50 -12.21 16.74
CA PHE A 114 -5.06 -11.98 15.38
C PHE A 114 -3.87 -12.88 15.02
N ILE A 115 -2.90 -13.02 15.93
CA ILE A 115 -1.74 -13.90 15.77
C ILE A 115 -2.17 -15.33 15.57
N THR A 116 -3.09 -15.83 16.41
CA THR A 116 -3.57 -17.22 16.33
C THR A 116 -4.42 -17.55 15.12
N MET A 117 -5.08 -16.54 14.53
CA MET A 117 -5.91 -16.73 13.34
C MET A 117 -5.11 -16.84 12.04
N HIS A 118 -3.91 -16.29 12.01
CA HIS A 118 -3.09 -16.19 10.80
C HIS A 118 -1.89 -17.15 10.78
N ASP A 119 -1.81 -18.06 11.72
CA ASP A 119 -0.74 -19.07 11.82
C ASP A 119 -0.83 -20.18 10.76
N SER A 120 -1.74 -20.08 9.82
CA SER A 120 -1.95 -21.12 8.82
C SER A 120 -1.97 -20.59 7.40
N ASP A 121 -1.11 -21.12 6.57
CA ASP A 121 -1.17 -21.30 5.10
C ASP A 121 -1.53 -20.11 4.20
N ASP A 122 -1.77 -18.90 4.71
CA ASP A 122 -2.28 -17.76 3.94
C ASP A 122 -1.20 -16.74 3.54
N GLY A 123 0.07 -17.04 3.74
CA GLY A 123 1.15 -16.07 3.56
C GLY A 123 1.20 -14.99 4.64
N PHE A 124 0.41 -15.12 5.71
CA PHE A 124 0.43 -14.28 6.91
C PHE A 124 1.22 -14.97 8.01
N ASP A 125 2.51 -15.04 7.88
CA ASP A 125 3.37 -15.43 8.99
C ASP A 125 3.56 -14.27 9.99
N SER A 126 4.22 -14.55 11.10
CA SER A 126 4.48 -13.53 12.13
C SER A 126 5.35 -12.38 11.63
N GLU A 127 6.13 -12.58 10.58
CA GLU A 127 6.98 -11.55 10.00
C GLU A 127 6.19 -10.60 9.12
N ASN A 128 5.18 -11.10 8.40
CA ASN A 128 4.30 -10.30 7.55
C ASN A 128 3.37 -9.36 8.32
N ARG A 129 3.41 -9.39 9.64
CA ARG A 129 2.65 -8.48 10.52
C ARG A 129 3.42 -7.25 10.94
N LYS A 130 4.64 -7.09 10.48
CA LYS A 130 5.38 -5.85 10.71
C LYS A 130 4.80 -4.73 9.87
N VAL A 131 4.52 -3.64 10.54
CA VAL A 131 4.08 -2.40 9.90
C VAL A 131 5.23 -1.79 9.14
N GLY A 132 4.93 -1.18 7.99
CA GLY A 132 5.89 -0.47 7.18
C GLY A 132 5.97 -0.98 5.75
N THR A 133 6.97 -0.51 5.02
CA THR A 133 7.16 -0.80 3.59
C THR A 133 8.22 -1.87 3.31
N TRP A 134 8.82 -2.47 4.33
CA TRP A 134 9.86 -3.50 4.23
C TRP A 134 9.45 -4.73 3.40
N MET A 135 8.16 -5.02 3.33
CA MET A 135 7.65 -6.13 2.53
C MET A 135 7.93 -5.99 1.03
N PHE A 136 8.28 -4.80 0.58
CA PHE A 136 8.70 -4.51 -0.79
C PHE A 136 10.21 -4.64 -1.00
N ASP A 137 10.97 -5.21 -0.05
CA ASP A 137 12.44 -5.30 -0.15
C ASP A 137 12.94 -6.04 -1.39
N GLU A 138 12.18 -7.00 -1.89
CA GLU A 138 12.52 -7.71 -3.13
C GLU A 138 12.10 -6.96 -4.41
N TYR A 139 11.37 -5.86 -4.27
CA TYR A 139 10.92 -5.07 -5.41
C TYR A 139 12.01 -4.10 -5.89
N PRO A 140 12.18 -3.92 -7.21
CA PRO A 140 13.20 -3.04 -7.75
C PRO A 140 12.85 -1.56 -7.57
N THR A 141 13.88 -0.73 -7.52
CA THR A 141 13.73 0.69 -7.83
C THR A 141 13.50 0.89 -9.34
N TYR A 142 13.03 2.08 -9.72
CA TYR A 142 12.86 2.40 -11.14
C TYR A 142 14.16 2.27 -11.93
N ASP A 143 15.27 2.73 -11.37
CA ASP A 143 16.59 2.68 -12.03
C ASP A 143 17.07 1.24 -12.22
N GLU A 144 16.86 0.37 -11.25
CA GLU A 144 17.16 -1.05 -11.37
C GLU A 144 16.29 -1.71 -12.44
N TRP A 145 14.98 -1.43 -12.41
CA TRP A 145 14.04 -1.99 -13.37
C TRP A 145 14.33 -1.53 -14.80
N ILE A 146 14.50 -0.22 -15.03
CA ILE A 146 14.71 0.34 -16.37
C ILE A 146 16.06 -0.06 -16.95
N SER A 147 17.08 -0.31 -16.11
CA SER A 147 18.43 -0.72 -16.53
C SER A 147 18.45 -2.10 -17.22
N GLN A 148 17.40 -2.88 -17.06
CA GLN A 148 17.27 -4.18 -17.71
C GLN A 148 17.02 -4.06 -19.22
N PHE A 149 16.59 -2.90 -19.71
CA PHE A 149 16.18 -2.68 -21.08
C PHE A 149 17.20 -1.82 -21.83
N ASP A 150 17.58 -2.24 -23.03
CA ASP A 150 18.46 -1.49 -23.93
C ASP A 150 17.62 -0.87 -25.07
N PHE A 151 17.22 0.38 -24.89
CA PHE A 151 16.41 1.10 -25.86
C PHE A 151 17.17 1.55 -27.10
N THR A 152 18.48 1.32 -27.17
CA THR A 152 19.32 1.65 -28.36
C THR A 152 19.30 0.54 -29.40
N LYS A 153 18.77 -0.63 -29.04
CA LYS A 153 18.70 -1.81 -29.90
C LYS A 153 17.24 -2.24 -30.12
N PRO A 154 16.96 -3.00 -31.18
CA PRO A 154 15.68 -3.67 -31.31
C PRO A 154 15.36 -4.53 -30.08
N ALA A 155 14.10 -4.64 -29.73
CA ALA A 155 13.65 -5.44 -28.60
C ALA A 155 14.15 -6.90 -28.71
N ASP A 156 14.81 -7.37 -27.67
CA ASP A 156 15.15 -8.79 -27.52
C ASP A 156 13.96 -9.52 -26.89
N MET A 157 13.21 -10.23 -27.71
CA MET A 157 12.02 -10.95 -27.27
C MET A 157 12.30 -12.00 -26.20
N LYS A 158 13.48 -12.65 -26.24
CA LYS A 158 13.85 -13.64 -25.23
C LYS A 158 14.09 -12.98 -23.88
N LYS A 159 14.71 -11.79 -23.88
CA LYS A 159 14.90 -11.03 -22.65
C LYS A 159 13.57 -10.52 -22.10
N LEU A 160 12.70 -9.98 -22.94
CA LEU A 160 11.38 -9.55 -22.52
C LEU A 160 10.57 -10.71 -21.93
N GLU A 161 10.66 -11.89 -22.51
CA GLU A 161 10.02 -13.09 -21.99
C GLU A 161 10.58 -13.48 -20.61
N SER A 162 11.89 -13.35 -20.39
CA SER A 162 12.53 -13.71 -19.12
C SER A 162 12.19 -12.77 -17.95
N VAL A 163 11.81 -11.52 -18.22
CA VAL A 163 11.46 -10.50 -17.21
C VAL A 163 9.97 -10.16 -17.19
N HIS A 164 9.17 -10.89 -17.96
CA HIS A 164 7.75 -10.59 -18.12
C HIS A 164 6.94 -10.66 -16.81
N PHE A 165 7.36 -11.48 -15.87
CA PHE A 165 6.72 -11.68 -14.58
C PHE A 165 7.47 -11.04 -13.42
N ASP A 166 8.51 -10.25 -13.70
CA ASP A 166 9.20 -9.52 -12.65
C ASP A 166 8.32 -8.42 -12.08
N HIS A 167 8.52 -8.11 -10.80
CA HIS A 167 7.82 -7.02 -10.14
C HIS A 167 8.10 -5.67 -10.80
N LEU A 168 7.07 -4.83 -10.80
CA LEU A 168 7.21 -3.43 -11.18
C LEU A 168 7.92 -2.63 -10.07
N PRO A 169 8.50 -1.46 -10.40
CA PRO A 169 9.21 -0.65 -9.43
C PRO A 169 8.36 -0.15 -8.26
N VAL A 170 9.05 0.17 -7.16
CA VAL A 170 8.45 0.84 -6.00
C VAL A 170 9.19 2.16 -5.75
N TRP A 171 8.46 3.16 -5.25
CA TRP A 171 8.99 4.45 -4.82
C TRP A 171 8.58 4.71 -3.38
N SER A 172 9.54 5.08 -2.54
CA SER A 172 9.28 5.37 -1.13
C SER A 172 10.16 6.52 -0.65
N GLU A 173 9.53 7.59 -0.15
CA GLU A 173 10.24 8.79 0.29
C GLU A 173 9.49 9.54 1.38
N GLY A 174 10.24 10.02 2.38
CA GLY A 174 9.72 10.91 3.41
C GLY A 174 8.76 10.25 4.40
N ASN A 175 8.73 8.94 4.44
CA ASN A 175 7.90 8.21 5.39
C ASN A 175 8.52 8.17 6.78
N VAL A 176 7.68 8.04 7.78
CA VAL A 176 8.03 7.97 9.18
C VAL A 176 7.73 6.56 9.71
N TYR A 177 8.68 5.96 10.43
CA TYR A 177 8.58 4.60 10.96
C TYR A 177 8.82 4.61 12.47
N LEU A 178 7.79 4.29 13.24
CA LEU A 178 7.75 4.40 14.71
C LEU A 178 7.43 3.05 15.35
N ASN A 179 7.82 2.88 16.62
CA ASN A 179 7.60 1.67 17.42
C ASN A 179 8.14 0.37 16.77
N GLY A 180 9.17 0.46 15.94
CA GLY A 180 9.73 -0.70 15.27
C GLY A 180 9.10 -1.03 13.91
N ALA A 181 8.27 -0.15 13.37
CA ALA A 181 7.89 -0.19 11.96
C ALA A 181 9.14 -0.13 11.08
N LYS A 182 9.14 -0.84 9.95
CA LYS A 182 10.32 -1.00 9.11
C LYS A 182 10.13 -0.37 7.73
N ALA A 183 11.13 0.41 7.34
CA ALA A 183 11.22 0.97 6.00
C ALA A 183 11.62 -0.09 4.96
N TRP A 184 11.23 0.14 3.73
CA TRP A 184 11.83 -0.48 2.54
C TRP A 184 13.33 -0.14 2.46
N LYS A 185 14.14 -1.07 2.00
CA LYS A 185 15.61 -0.91 1.93
C LYS A 185 16.07 0.29 1.09
N HIS A 186 15.25 0.79 0.17
CA HIS A 186 15.53 1.95 -0.67
C HIS A 186 14.72 3.20 -0.29
N GLU A 187 14.17 3.24 0.94
CA GLU A 187 13.50 4.45 1.46
C GLU A 187 14.41 5.67 1.37
N LYS A 188 13.88 6.78 0.86
CA LYS A 188 14.61 8.05 0.76
C LYS A 188 14.08 9.04 1.78
N ASN A 189 14.99 9.76 2.46
CA ASN A 189 14.61 10.84 3.40
C ASN A 189 13.58 10.42 4.46
N GLY A 190 13.54 9.14 4.81
CA GLY A 190 12.66 8.63 5.85
C GLY A 190 13.16 8.95 7.25
N PHE A 191 12.24 8.95 8.21
CA PHE A 191 12.54 9.12 9.63
C PHE A 191 12.21 7.83 10.39
N VAL A 192 13.15 7.32 11.18
CA VAL A 192 12.97 6.12 11.99
C VAL A 192 13.24 6.46 13.45
N SER A 193 12.29 6.17 14.33
CA SER A 193 12.47 6.32 15.77
C SER A 193 12.02 5.08 16.54
N SER A 194 12.76 4.76 17.59
CA SER A 194 12.40 3.72 18.56
C SER A 194 11.64 4.27 19.78
N GLU A 195 11.35 5.56 19.80
CA GLU A 195 10.58 6.15 20.86
C GLU A 195 9.19 5.55 20.95
N ASN A 196 8.69 5.43 22.18
CA ASN A 196 7.38 4.84 22.40
C ASN A 196 6.28 5.81 21.97
N VAL A 197 5.55 5.40 20.93
CA VAL A 197 4.46 6.17 20.37
C VAL A 197 3.14 5.63 20.87
N LYS A 198 2.35 6.52 21.40
CA LYS A 198 0.97 6.26 21.78
C LYS A 198 0.05 6.57 20.61
N VAL A 199 -0.83 5.63 20.27
CA VAL A 199 -1.93 5.83 19.32
C VAL A 199 -3.17 5.17 19.91
N GLU A 200 -4.01 5.96 20.56
CA GLU A 200 -5.24 5.50 21.20
C GLU A 200 -6.44 6.24 20.65
N LEU A 201 -7.48 5.50 20.32
CA LEU A 201 -8.76 6.03 19.88
C LEU A 201 -9.75 5.97 21.04
N THR A 202 -10.37 7.08 21.36
CA THR A 202 -11.43 7.15 22.37
C THR A 202 -12.71 7.71 21.75
N GLU A 203 -13.85 7.12 22.10
CA GLU A 203 -15.16 7.64 21.76
C GLU A 203 -15.77 8.38 22.94
N LYS A 204 -16.24 9.59 22.71
CA LYS A 204 -16.97 10.37 23.68
C LYS A 204 -18.07 11.18 22.98
N ASP A 205 -19.30 11.02 23.46
CA ASP A 205 -20.47 11.74 22.95
C ASP A 205 -20.65 11.60 21.41
N GLY A 206 -20.38 10.39 20.87
CA GLY A 206 -20.48 10.09 19.44
C GLY A 206 -19.39 10.73 18.59
N LYS A 207 -18.30 11.21 19.21
CA LYS A 207 -17.11 11.73 18.55
C LYS A 207 -15.90 10.89 18.88
N TYR A 208 -15.03 10.71 17.88
CA TYR A 208 -13.77 10.02 18.05
C TYR A 208 -12.63 11.01 18.25
N PHE A 209 -11.77 10.69 19.21
CA PHE A 209 -10.58 11.47 19.56
C PHE A 209 -9.36 10.56 19.46
N LEU A 210 -8.38 10.97 18.69
CA LEU A 210 -7.09 10.32 18.59
C LEU A 210 -6.13 10.95 19.59
N ASP A 211 -5.72 10.16 20.60
CA ASP A 211 -4.71 10.56 21.58
C ASP A 211 -3.35 10.00 21.14
N THR A 212 -2.42 10.90 20.85
CA THR A 212 -1.09 10.53 20.33
C THR A 212 -0.04 11.57 20.67
N ASN A 213 1.20 11.11 20.85
CA ASN A 213 2.40 11.95 21.04
C ASN A 213 3.27 12.05 19.76
N ILE A 214 2.75 11.65 18.62
CA ILE A 214 3.49 11.69 17.34
C ILE A 214 4.03 13.10 17.05
N TYR A 215 3.27 14.14 17.36
CA TYR A 215 3.68 15.52 17.11
C TYR A 215 4.92 15.94 17.87
N GLU A 216 5.10 15.43 19.09
CA GLU A 216 6.28 15.71 19.91
C GLU A 216 7.54 15.08 19.31
N ILE A 217 7.39 13.89 18.74
CA ILE A 217 8.49 13.13 18.13
C ILE A 217 8.88 13.74 16.77
N LEU A 218 7.94 14.33 16.06
CA LEU A 218 8.13 14.87 14.70
C LEU A 218 8.31 16.39 14.66
N GLU A 219 8.56 17.06 15.81
CA GLU A 219 8.63 18.51 15.89
C GLU A 219 9.61 19.13 14.85
N ASP A 220 10.74 18.46 14.62
CA ASP A 220 11.77 18.90 13.68
C ASP A 220 11.73 18.19 12.31
N PHE A 221 10.77 17.29 12.09
CA PHE A 221 10.69 16.54 10.84
C PHE A 221 9.76 17.22 9.84
N SER A 222 10.23 17.37 8.62
CA SER A 222 9.41 17.86 7.51
C SER A 222 9.61 17.01 6.27
N GLY A 223 8.51 16.50 5.74
CA GLY A 223 8.50 15.83 4.45
C GLY A 223 8.45 16.83 3.28
N ARG A 224 8.82 16.37 2.11
CA ARG A 224 8.66 17.12 0.87
C ARG A 224 7.18 17.23 0.52
N MET A 225 6.77 18.32 -0.09
CA MET A 225 5.40 18.44 -0.63
C MET A 225 5.19 17.43 -1.75
N ILE A 226 4.10 16.68 -1.68
CA ILE A 226 3.69 15.72 -2.69
C ILE A 226 2.60 16.34 -3.55
N ASN A 227 2.79 16.27 -4.84
CA ASN A 227 1.86 16.73 -5.86
C ASN A 227 1.81 15.73 -7.01
N THR A 228 1.00 16.00 -8.03
CA THR A 228 0.84 15.11 -9.19
C THR A 228 2.12 14.94 -10.01
N GLU A 229 3.03 15.91 -10.00
CA GLU A 229 4.34 15.76 -10.66
C GLU A 229 5.17 14.66 -10.00
N VAL A 230 5.06 14.53 -8.66
CA VAL A 230 5.75 13.50 -7.89
C VAL A 230 5.10 12.14 -8.07
N LEU A 231 3.78 12.11 -8.02
CA LEU A 231 3.01 10.87 -8.15
C LEU A 231 3.04 10.31 -9.58
N GLY A 232 3.15 11.18 -10.56
CA GLY A 232 3.06 10.83 -11.98
C GLY A 232 1.69 11.15 -12.58
N LYS A 233 1.67 11.29 -13.89
CA LYS A 233 0.48 11.71 -14.66
C LYS A 233 -0.75 10.81 -14.45
N ALA A 234 -0.55 9.53 -14.17
CA ALA A 234 -1.65 8.61 -13.93
C ALA A 234 -2.51 9.01 -12.72
N PHE A 235 -1.94 9.77 -11.78
CA PHE A 235 -2.64 10.25 -10.58
C PHE A 235 -3.15 11.69 -10.72
N GLU A 236 -3.04 12.31 -11.87
CA GLU A 236 -3.70 13.60 -12.13
C GLU A 236 -5.22 13.39 -12.14
N PRO A 237 -5.98 14.11 -11.31
CA PRO A 237 -7.41 14.04 -11.38
C PRO A 237 -7.88 14.60 -12.73
N GLU A 238 -8.61 13.80 -13.49
CA GLU A 238 -9.33 14.31 -14.65
C GLU A 238 -10.66 14.90 -14.18
N GLU A 239 -10.93 16.12 -14.60
CA GLU A 239 -12.24 16.70 -14.43
C GLU A 239 -13.18 16.03 -15.44
N PHE A 240 -14.11 15.24 -14.93
CA PHE A 240 -15.18 14.72 -15.76
C PHE A 240 -16.22 15.81 -16.00
N PHE A 241 -16.20 16.38 -17.18
CA PHE A 241 -17.32 17.20 -17.64
C PHE A 241 -18.31 16.26 -18.31
N GLU A 242 -19.40 15.98 -17.63
CA GLU A 242 -20.54 15.35 -18.25
C GLU A 242 -21.28 16.38 -19.09
N ASN A 243 -21.35 16.15 -20.39
CA ASN A 243 -22.14 16.97 -21.28
C ASN A 243 -23.64 16.84 -20.91
N PRO A 244 -24.48 17.84 -21.23
CA PRO A 244 -25.92 17.79 -20.94
C PRO A 244 -26.65 16.58 -21.55
N ASP A 245 -26.05 15.91 -22.49
CA ASP A 245 -26.58 14.68 -23.13
C ASP A 245 -26.09 13.38 -22.46
N GLY A 246 -25.34 13.48 -21.35
CA GLY A 246 -24.79 12.34 -20.60
C GLY A 246 -23.56 11.72 -21.23
N THR A 247 -22.92 12.38 -22.19
CA THR A 247 -21.62 11.96 -22.74
C THR A 247 -20.47 12.59 -21.92
N PRO A 248 -19.33 11.87 -21.75
CA PRO A 248 -18.14 12.43 -21.10
C PRO A 248 -17.49 13.54 -21.93
#